data_05a1b148ff765fb6c100dbe14555e1e9
#
_entry.id   05a1b148ff765fb6c100dbe14555e1e9
#
_cell.length_a   1.000
_cell.length_b   1.000
_cell.length_c   1.000
_cell.angle_alpha   90.00
_cell.angle_beta   90.00
_cell.angle_gamma   90.00
#
_symmetry.space_group_name_H-M   'P 1'
#
loop_
_entity.id
_entity.type
_entity.pdbx_description
1 polymer ?
#
loop_
_entity_poly.entity_id
_entity_poly.type
_entity_poly.pdbx_seq_one_letter_code
_entity_poly.pdbx_strand_id
1 'polypeptide(L)'
;MAKQILFNEDARRALGKGVDALADAVKVTLGPKGRNVVLDKKFGAPTITNDGVTIARDIELEDPFENMGAQLVREVATKTNDIAGDGTTTATLLAQAMIHEGMRNVAAGANPMVLKKGIESAVKTLVEEIKSVSKSVSSKSEIAQVATISSADAEIGNYIADAMEKVGKEGVITVEESKGMETNLSVVEGMQFDRGYISPYMVTDTDKMEAVMNDPYILITDKKISSINDILPILEQVVKMGKELVVIAEDLDGEALATIVVNKLRGTFKALAVKAPGFGDRRKAMLEDIAILTGGQVISEEVGRKLDSVTIEDLGRARQVHSSKENTTIVDGMGDKDAIKARVEMIKKQIADTTSDFDKEKLQERLAKLSGGVAVIEIGAATEVEMKDKKYRVEDALNATRAAVEEGIVAGGGTTFIDILPALDKLEAEGDVKTGINIVRRAIEEPVRQIANNAGLEGSVVVAEVKKAGVGVGYDAANDNYVNMIEAGIVDPAKVTRSALQNAASIAAMVLTTETLVADKPAPEGAAPAAPAMGGMPGMM
;
A
#
# COMPACT_ATOMS: atom_id res chain seq x y z
N MET A 1 30.99 1.25 -16.66
CA MET A 1 30.48 2.31 -17.58
C MET A 1 31.05 3.66 -17.13
N ALA A 2 31.26 4.60 -18.05
CA ALA A 2 31.67 5.96 -17.69
C ALA A 2 30.52 6.69 -16.99
N LYS A 3 30.82 7.58 -16.05
CA LYS A 3 29.82 8.37 -15.32
C LYS A 3 29.77 9.80 -15.87
N GLN A 4 28.59 10.38 -15.83
CA GLN A 4 28.35 11.82 -15.93
C GLN A 4 28.13 12.37 -14.53
N ILE A 5 28.61 13.57 -14.25
CA ILE A 5 28.49 14.17 -12.92
C ILE A 5 28.02 15.62 -13.11
N LEU A 6 26.97 15.99 -12.36
CA LEU A 6 26.52 17.37 -12.19
C LEU A 6 26.82 17.84 -10.77
N PHE A 7 27.13 19.11 -10.61
CA PHE A 7 27.46 19.72 -9.33
C PHE A 7 26.60 20.96 -9.05
N ASN A 8 26.52 21.33 -7.80
CA ASN A 8 26.00 22.60 -7.33
C ASN A 8 24.59 22.94 -7.88
N GLU A 9 24.44 24.13 -8.46
CA GLU A 9 23.17 24.63 -8.96
C GLU A 9 22.62 23.79 -10.12
N ASP A 10 23.46 23.28 -11.02
CA ASP A 10 23.00 22.46 -12.14
C ASP A 10 22.40 21.14 -11.66
N ALA A 11 23.00 20.52 -10.62
CA ALA A 11 22.45 19.32 -9.99
C ALA A 11 21.09 19.61 -9.35
N ARG A 12 20.97 20.68 -8.59
CA ARG A 12 19.70 21.07 -7.95
C ARG A 12 18.61 21.42 -8.98
N ARG A 13 19.00 22.11 -10.08
CA ARG A 13 18.07 22.47 -11.15
C ARG A 13 17.52 21.22 -11.87
N ALA A 14 18.39 20.24 -12.16
CA ALA A 14 17.95 18.98 -12.78
C ALA A 14 17.00 18.20 -11.86
N LEU A 15 17.34 18.06 -10.58
CA LEU A 15 16.43 17.45 -9.60
C LEU A 15 15.08 18.17 -9.54
N GLY A 16 15.09 19.51 -9.46
CA GLY A 16 13.86 20.32 -9.39
C GLY A 16 12.95 20.09 -10.59
N LYS A 17 13.49 20.03 -11.80
CA LYS A 17 12.69 19.73 -13.01
C LYS A 17 12.05 18.33 -12.94
N GLY A 18 12.77 17.33 -12.46
CA GLY A 18 12.24 15.99 -12.31
C GLY A 18 11.14 15.92 -11.24
N VAL A 19 11.33 16.62 -10.13
CA VAL A 19 10.30 16.80 -9.09
C VAL A 19 9.03 17.41 -9.68
N ASP A 20 9.19 18.48 -10.47
CA ASP A 20 8.06 19.19 -11.07
C ASP A 20 7.33 18.32 -12.09
N ALA A 21 8.05 17.67 -12.98
CA ALA A 21 7.45 16.82 -14.00
C ALA A 21 6.52 15.75 -13.40
N LEU A 22 6.95 15.12 -12.30
CA LEU A 22 6.13 14.11 -11.63
C LEU A 22 4.99 14.77 -10.81
N ALA A 23 5.31 15.75 -9.97
CA ALA A 23 4.33 16.33 -9.05
C ALA A 23 3.23 17.10 -9.80
N ASP A 24 3.54 17.77 -10.91
CA ASP A 24 2.56 18.47 -11.73
C ASP A 24 1.57 17.51 -12.40
N ALA A 25 2.02 16.32 -12.79
CA ALA A 25 1.13 15.29 -13.31
C ALA A 25 0.22 14.69 -12.23
N VAL A 26 0.72 14.57 -10.98
CA VAL A 26 -0.05 13.97 -9.87
C VAL A 26 -1.04 14.97 -9.26
N LYS A 27 -0.63 16.24 -9.00
CA LYS A 27 -1.43 17.21 -8.22
C LYS A 27 -2.76 17.61 -8.87
N VAL A 28 -2.93 17.40 -10.18
CA VAL A 28 -4.19 17.68 -10.89
C VAL A 28 -5.34 16.79 -10.45
N THR A 29 -5.05 15.68 -9.78
CA THR A 29 -6.04 14.72 -9.30
C THR A 29 -6.60 15.07 -7.92
N LEU A 30 -6.01 16.05 -7.21
CA LEU A 30 -6.34 16.36 -5.83
C LEU A 30 -7.72 17.02 -5.66
N GLY A 31 -8.52 16.50 -4.73
CA GLY A 31 -9.80 17.06 -4.31
C GLY A 31 -10.98 16.65 -5.19
N PRO A 32 -12.22 17.05 -4.83
CA PRO A 32 -13.45 16.57 -5.47
C PRO A 32 -13.65 17.07 -6.91
N LYS A 33 -12.91 18.11 -7.32
CA LYS A 33 -12.85 18.60 -8.71
C LYS A 33 -11.51 18.27 -9.38
N GLY A 34 -10.74 17.35 -8.79
CA GLY A 34 -9.56 16.77 -9.40
C GLY A 34 -9.89 16.02 -10.71
N ARG A 35 -8.91 15.87 -11.58
CA ARG A 35 -9.08 15.26 -12.89
C ARG A 35 -8.24 14.00 -13.01
N ASN A 36 -8.70 13.08 -13.87
CA ASN A 36 -7.96 11.87 -14.16
C ASN A 36 -6.76 12.15 -15.06
N VAL A 37 -5.75 11.29 -14.93
CA VAL A 37 -4.58 11.19 -15.79
C VAL A 37 -4.71 9.94 -16.65
N VAL A 38 -4.29 10.03 -17.91
CA VAL A 38 -4.26 8.89 -18.84
C VAL A 38 -2.82 8.41 -18.96
N LEU A 39 -2.59 7.14 -18.63
CA LEU A 39 -1.30 6.48 -18.71
C LEU A 39 -1.27 5.55 -19.91
N ASP A 40 -0.25 5.68 -20.76
CA ASP A 40 -0.05 4.81 -21.91
C ASP A 40 0.35 3.40 -21.45
N LYS A 41 -0.12 2.39 -22.15
CA LYS A 41 0.29 1.01 -21.91
C LYS A 41 0.81 0.41 -23.20
N LYS A 42 1.97 -0.24 -23.15
CA LYS A 42 2.58 -0.92 -24.30
C LYS A 42 1.67 -1.98 -24.92
N PHE A 43 0.79 -2.57 -24.11
CA PHE A 43 -0.18 -3.58 -24.51
C PHE A 43 -1.52 -3.30 -23.82
N GLY A 44 -2.62 -3.37 -24.56
CA GLY A 44 -3.97 -3.13 -24.05
C GLY A 44 -4.43 -1.68 -24.15
N ALA A 45 -5.51 -1.34 -23.45
CA ALA A 45 -6.04 0.02 -23.40
C ALA A 45 -5.24 0.89 -22.43
N PRO A 46 -5.14 2.21 -22.69
CA PRO A 46 -4.58 3.15 -21.71
C PRO A 46 -5.30 3.05 -20.37
N THR A 47 -4.56 3.24 -19.28
CA THR A 47 -5.13 3.32 -17.93
C THR A 47 -5.56 4.74 -17.65
N ILE A 48 -6.82 4.93 -17.21
CA ILE A 48 -7.34 6.20 -16.72
C ILE A 48 -7.41 6.09 -15.21
N THR A 49 -6.76 6.99 -14.49
CA THR A 49 -6.70 6.95 -13.02
C THR A 49 -6.52 8.32 -12.41
N ASN A 50 -6.95 8.47 -11.16
CA ASN A 50 -6.65 9.62 -10.29
C ASN A 50 -5.78 9.20 -9.09
N ASP A 51 -5.39 7.95 -8.99
CA ASP A 51 -4.50 7.48 -7.93
C ASP A 51 -3.07 7.99 -8.12
N GLY A 52 -2.60 8.76 -7.12
CA GLY A 52 -1.31 9.44 -7.17
C GLY A 52 -0.12 8.48 -7.22
N VAL A 53 -0.16 7.33 -6.54
CA VAL A 53 0.96 6.39 -6.56
C VAL A 53 1.06 5.65 -7.90
N THR A 54 -0.06 5.30 -8.51
CA THR A 54 -0.10 4.68 -9.85
C THR A 54 0.48 5.63 -10.90
N ILE A 55 0.09 6.92 -10.85
CA ILE A 55 0.66 7.93 -11.76
C ILE A 55 2.15 8.10 -11.50
N ALA A 56 2.58 8.23 -10.25
CA ALA A 56 3.97 8.44 -9.89
C ALA A 56 4.89 7.27 -10.31
N ARG A 57 4.39 6.04 -10.26
CA ARG A 57 5.15 4.84 -10.67
C ARG A 57 5.38 4.77 -12.18
N ASP A 58 4.45 5.28 -12.97
CA ASP A 58 4.50 5.20 -14.44
C ASP A 58 5.38 6.28 -15.07
N ILE A 59 5.67 7.39 -14.34
CA ILE A 59 6.47 8.50 -14.86
C ILE A 59 7.96 8.15 -14.83
N GLU A 60 8.57 8.13 -16.01
CA GLU A 60 9.99 7.99 -16.24
C GLU A 60 10.47 9.04 -17.24
N LEU A 61 11.55 9.76 -16.92
CA LEU A 61 12.05 10.84 -17.73
C LEU A 61 13.29 10.41 -18.52
N GLU A 62 13.46 10.96 -19.73
CA GLU A 62 14.55 10.63 -20.63
C GLU A 62 15.92 11.10 -20.08
N ASP A 63 15.97 12.31 -19.49
CA ASP A 63 17.20 12.80 -18.85
C ASP A 63 17.43 12.08 -17.51
N PRO A 64 18.57 11.37 -17.34
CA PRO A 64 18.83 10.58 -16.14
C PRO A 64 18.94 11.42 -14.86
N PHE A 65 19.34 12.69 -14.95
CA PHE A 65 19.46 13.57 -13.80
C PHE A 65 18.08 14.13 -13.37
N GLU A 66 17.25 14.51 -14.33
CA GLU A 66 15.85 14.89 -14.07
C GLU A 66 15.07 13.67 -13.54
N ASN A 67 15.30 12.49 -14.12
CA ASN A 67 14.67 11.25 -13.66
C ASN A 67 15.00 10.89 -12.20
N MET A 68 16.19 11.23 -11.71
CA MET A 68 16.54 11.08 -10.28
C MET A 68 15.59 11.93 -9.40
N GLY A 69 15.25 13.15 -9.80
CA GLY A 69 14.31 14.00 -9.11
C GLY A 69 12.89 13.39 -9.07
N ALA A 70 12.44 12.89 -10.21
CA ALA A 70 11.16 12.16 -10.31
C ALA A 70 11.15 10.92 -9.41
N GLN A 71 12.21 10.11 -9.43
CA GLN A 71 12.31 8.90 -8.60
C GLN A 71 12.27 9.19 -7.09
N LEU A 72 12.89 10.28 -6.64
CA LEU A 72 12.85 10.69 -5.23
C LEU A 72 11.42 11.06 -4.78
N VAL A 73 10.66 11.76 -5.61
CA VAL A 73 9.25 12.08 -5.31
C VAL A 73 8.35 10.85 -5.48
N ARG A 74 8.64 9.95 -6.42
CA ARG A 74 7.99 8.63 -6.50
C ARG A 74 8.12 7.85 -5.19
N GLU A 75 9.29 7.92 -4.55
CA GLU A 75 9.51 7.26 -3.25
C GLU A 75 8.59 7.85 -2.16
N VAL A 76 8.32 9.17 -2.18
CA VAL A 76 7.34 9.79 -1.27
C VAL A 76 5.95 9.18 -1.44
N ALA A 77 5.45 9.09 -2.68
CA ALA A 77 4.15 8.51 -2.97
C ALA A 77 4.09 7.03 -2.56
N THR A 78 5.12 6.25 -2.92
CA THR A 78 5.20 4.82 -2.61
C THR A 78 5.21 4.57 -1.10
N LYS A 79 6.06 5.29 -0.33
CA LYS A 79 6.12 5.12 1.13
C LYS A 79 4.83 5.56 1.83
N THR A 80 4.16 6.57 1.32
CA THR A 80 2.88 7.00 1.87
C THR A 80 1.81 5.95 1.63
N ASN A 81 1.79 5.37 0.43
CA ASN A 81 0.93 4.23 0.11
C ASN A 81 1.20 3.01 1.00
N ASP A 82 2.47 2.63 1.19
CA ASP A 82 2.86 1.49 2.01
C ASP A 82 2.42 1.63 3.48
N ILE A 83 2.43 2.86 4.04
CA ILE A 83 2.13 3.13 5.45
C ILE A 83 0.63 3.36 5.68
N ALA A 84 -0.03 4.09 4.80
CA ALA A 84 -1.37 4.61 5.03
C ALA A 84 -2.38 4.19 3.94
N GLY A 85 -1.92 3.71 2.80
CA GLY A 85 -2.74 3.25 1.67
C GLY A 85 -3.51 4.35 0.95
N ASP A 86 -3.31 5.61 1.34
CA ASP A 86 -3.96 6.81 0.76
C ASP A 86 -3.07 8.04 0.99
N GLY A 87 -3.46 9.22 0.44
CA GLY A 87 -2.76 10.50 0.62
C GLY A 87 -1.50 10.68 -0.22
N THR A 88 -1.29 9.84 -1.22
CA THR A 88 -0.11 9.84 -2.09
C THR A 88 0.03 11.13 -2.89
N THR A 89 -1.08 11.70 -3.38
CA THR A 89 -1.14 12.99 -4.08
C THR A 89 -0.76 14.15 -3.15
N THR A 90 -1.31 14.17 -1.93
CA THR A 90 -0.99 15.19 -0.92
C THR A 90 0.49 15.14 -0.53
N ALA A 91 1.04 13.95 -0.33
CA ALA A 91 2.45 13.76 0.01
C ALA A 91 3.39 14.26 -1.10
N THR A 92 3.07 13.94 -2.35
CA THR A 92 3.79 14.41 -3.55
C THR A 92 3.79 15.94 -3.67
N LEU A 93 2.63 16.56 -3.47
CA LEU A 93 2.46 18.01 -3.49
C LEU A 93 3.25 18.70 -2.38
N LEU A 94 3.17 18.18 -1.15
CA LEU A 94 3.93 18.71 -0.02
C LEU A 94 5.45 18.61 -0.26
N ALA A 95 5.92 17.51 -0.83
CA ALA A 95 7.33 17.35 -1.17
C ALA A 95 7.78 18.39 -2.21
N GLN A 96 7.02 18.58 -3.29
CA GLN A 96 7.29 19.62 -4.29
C GLN A 96 7.37 21.00 -3.64
N ALA A 97 6.39 21.36 -2.82
CA ALA A 97 6.34 22.67 -2.17
C ALA A 97 7.54 22.91 -1.24
N MET A 98 7.90 21.92 -0.41
CA MET A 98 9.07 22.02 0.47
C MET A 98 10.38 22.11 -0.31
N ILE A 99 10.52 21.35 -1.39
CA ILE A 99 11.71 21.38 -2.26
C ILE A 99 11.83 22.76 -2.92
N HIS A 100 10.76 23.30 -3.48
CA HIS A 100 10.77 24.61 -4.12
C HIS A 100 11.16 25.74 -3.18
N GLU A 101 10.48 25.84 -2.04
CA GLU A 101 10.79 26.87 -1.04
C GLU A 101 12.21 26.67 -0.47
N GLY A 102 12.61 25.42 -0.25
CA GLY A 102 13.95 25.08 0.22
C GLY A 102 15.04 25.47 -0.79
N MET A 103 14.89 25.13 -2.05
CA MET A 103 15.86 25.46 -3.12
C MET A 103 16.02 26.98 -3.30
N ARG A 104 14.94 27.75 -3.20
CA ARG A 104 15.01 29.22 -3.21
C ARG A 104 15.87 29.77 -2.09
N ASN A 105 15.72 29.23 -0.88
CA ASN A 105 16.51 29.65 0.27
C ASN A 105 17.97 29.19 0.19
N VAL A 106 18.25 27.98 -0.33
CA VAL A 106 19.61 27.51 -0.58
C VAL A 106 20.31 28.39 -1.63
N ALA A 107 19.60 28.73 -2.71
CA ALA A 107 20.14 29.66 -3.73
C ALA A 107 20.41 31.07 -3.17
N ALA A 108 19.65 31.48 -2.14
CA ALA A 108 19.88 32.74 -1.40
C ALA A 108 21.00 32.65 -0.36
N GLY A 109 21.68 31.49 -0.22
CA GLY A 109 22.84 31.29 0.63
C GLY A 109 22.57 30.67 2.00
N ALA A 110 21.34 30.18 2.24
CA ALA A 110 21.04 29.43 3.47
C ALA A 110 21.76 28.07 3.50
N ASN A 111 22.23 27.66 4.68
CA ASN A 111 22.90 26.39 4.85
C ASN A 111 21.90 25.21 4.83
N PRO A 112 21.94 24.31 3.82
CA PRO A 112 20.96 23.25 3.68
C PRO A 112 20.96 22.26 4.86
N MET A 113 22.10 22.00 5.50
CA MET A 113 22.19 21.12 6.67
C MET A 113 21.53 21.73 7.91
N VAL A 114 21.45 23.08 7.99
CA VAL A 114 20.75 23.79 9.06
C VAL A 114 19.28 23.92 8.75
N LEU A 115 18.91 24.19 7.48
CA LEU A 115 17.51 24.15 7.02
C LEU A 115 16.85 22.81 7.35
N LYS A 116 17.54 21.69 7.08
CA LYS A 116 17.07 20.35 7.41
C LYS A 116 16.65 20.22 8.89
N LYS A 117 17.44 20.73 9.83
CA LYS A 117 17.09 20.70 11.27
C LYS A 117 15.80 21.47 11.56
N GLY A 118 15.60 22.60 10.89
CA GLY A 118 14.37 23.39 11.02
C GLY A 118 13.15 22.66 10.47
N ILE A 119 13.29 22.02 9.30
CA ILE A 119 12.23 21.18 8.68
C ILE A 119 11.87 20.03 9.61
N GLU A 120 12.85 19.26 10.10
CA GLU A 120 12.64 18.13 10.99
C GLU A 120 11.93 18.54 12.31
N SER A 121 12.34 19.67 12.89
CA SER A 121 11.72 20.21 14.11
C SER A 121 10.27 20.62 13.86
N ALA A 122 10.00 21.34 12.77
CA ALA A 122 8.65 21.74 12.41
C ALA A 122 7.73 20.54 12.18
N VAL A 123 8.19 19.55 11.41
CA VAL A 123 7.40 18.35 11.12
C VAL A 123 7.10 17.54 12.37
N LYS A 124 8.08 17.38 13.26
CA LYS A 124 7.86 16.69 14.54
C LYS A 124 6.73 17.36 15.35
N THR A 125 6.79 18.68 15.50
CA THR A 125 5.76 19.45 16.22
C THR A 125 4.38 19.31 15.56
N LEU A 126 4.30 19.43 14.23
CA LEU A 126 3.03 19.32 13.51
C LEU A 126 2.44 17.93 13.60
N VAL A 127 3.26 16.88 13.58
CA VAL A 127 2.81 15.48 13.75
C VAL A 127 2.23 15.25 15.15
N GLU A 128 2.84 15.81 16.19
CA GLU A 128 2.31 15.76 17.55
C GLU A 128 0.97 16.52 17.65
N GLU A 129 0.85 17.65 16.97
CA GLU A 129 -0.38 18.44 16.93
C GLU A 129 -1.49 17.72 16.15
N ILE A 130 -1.21 17.12 14.96
CA ILE A 130 -2.17 16.29 14.22
C ILE A 130 -2.75 15.20 15.12
N LYS A 131 -1.90 14.49 15.86
CA LYS A 131 -2.35 13.45 16.79
C LYS A 131 -3.22 14.02 17.92
N SER A 132 -2.91 15.22 18.41
CA SER A 132 -3.66 15.85 19.52
C SER A 132 -5.05 16.30 19.12
N VAL A 133 -5.25 16.72 17.87
CA VAL A 133 -6.55 17.17 17.33
C VAL A 133 -7.37 16.06 16.71
N SER A 134 -6.81 14.86 16.60
CA SER A 134 -7.52 13.72 16.01
C SER A 134 -8.69 13.25 16.89
N LYS A 135 -9.78 12.84 16.25
CA LYS A 135 -10.97 12.26 16.88
C LYS A 135 -11.10 10.80 16.48
N SER A 136 -11.30 9.93 17.48
CA SER A 136 -11.48 8.49 17.22
C SER A 136 -12.77 8.22 16.46
N VAL A 137 -12.72 7.31 15.50
CA VAL A 137 -13.85 6.84 14.70
C VAL A 137 -14.53 5.68 15.41
N SER A 138 -15.83 5.81 15.69
CA SER A 138 -16.58 4.79 16.45
C SER A 138 -17.87 4.36 15.78
N SER A 139 -18.52 5.22 15.00
CA SER A 139 -19.81 4.96 14.40
C SER A 139 -19.70 4.52 12.93
N LYS A 140 -20.70 3.74 12.47
CA LYS A 140 -20.85 3.35 11.07
C LYS A 140 -20.94 4.56 10.13
N SER A 141 -21.59 5.63 10.58
CA SER A 141 -21.71 6.87 9.80
C SER A 141 -20.37 7.55 9.57
N GLU A 142 -19.52 7.62 10.61
CA GLU A 142 -18.16 8.20 10.47
C GLU A 142 -17.30 7.34 9.54
N ILE A 143 -17.40 6.01 9.61
CA ILE A 143 -16.71 5.10 8.68
C ILE A 143 -17.16 5.36 7.24
N ALA A 144 -18.49 5.48 7.01
CA ALA A 144 -19.04 5.77 5.70
C ALA A 144 -18.55 7.13 5.16
N GLN A 145 -18.44 8.15 6.01
CA GLN A 145 -17.92 9.48 5.64
C GLN A 145 -16.47 9.40 5.16
N VAL A 146 -15.59 8.76 5.93
CA VAL A 146 -14.18 8.57 5.53
C VAL A 146 -14.07 7.87 4.18
N ALA A 147 -14.78 6.75 4.02
CA ALA A 147 -14.76 5.97 2.80
C ALA A 147 -15.35 6.74 1.60
N THR A 148 -16.41 7.53 1.82
CA THR A 148 -17.01 8.39 0.79
C THR A 148 -16.05 9.48 0.32
N ILE A 149 -15.33 10.13 1.23
CA ILE A 149 -14.36 11.18 0.87
C ILE A 149 -13.21 10.59 0.08
N SER A 150 -12.65 9.46 0.50
CA SER A 150 -11.52 8.82 -0.20
C SER A 150 -11.92 8.28 -1.58
N SER A 151 -13.09 7.63 -1.69
CA SER A 151 -13.57 7.09 -2.98
C SER A 151 -14.23 8.14 -3.90
N ALA A 152 -14.57 9.31 -3.37
CA ALA A 152 -15.47 10.29 -4.01
C ALA A 152 -16.83 9.68 -4.44
N ASP A 153 -17.32 8.66 -3.72
CA ASP A 153 -18.53 7.90 -4.02
C ASP A 153 -19.24 7.43 -2.74
N ALA A 154 -20.48 7.90 -2.52
CA ALA A 154 -21.24 7.58 -1.32
C ALA A 154 -21.72 6.11 -1.29
N GLU A 155 -21.92 5.49 -2.46
CA GLU A 155 -22.32 4.08 -2.53
C GLU A 155 -21.16 3.19 -2.07
N ILE A 156 -19.94 3.46 -2.55
CA ILE A 156 -18.71 2.79 -2.10
C ILE A 156 -18.51 2.98 -0.59
N GLY A 157 -18.72 4.22 -0.10
CA GLY A 157 -18.63 4.52 1.34
C GLY A 157 -19.56 3.65 2.19
N ASN A 158 -20.78 3.45 1.74
CA ASN A 158 -21.74 2.60 2.43
C ASN A 158 -21.35 1.11 2.38
N TYR A 159 -20.90 0.59 1.23
CA TYR A 159 -20.42 -0.81 1.13
C TYR A 159 -19.29 -1.10 2.11
N ILE A 160 -18.32 -0.19 2.24
CA ILE A 160 -17.20 -0.35 3.17
C ILE A 160 -17.69 -0.32 4.62
N ALA A 161 -18.58 0.61 4.98
CA ALA A 161 -19.15 0.70 6.32
C ALA A 161 -19.97 -0.56 6.67
N ASP A 162 -20.75 -1.08 5.73
CA ASP A 162 -21.51 -2.32 5.89
C ASP A 162 -20.59 -3.54 6.02
N ALA A 163 -19.50 -3.57 5.24
CA ALA A 163 -18.50 -4.63 5.34
C ALA A 163 -17.84 -4.64 6.73
N MET A 164 -17.39 -3.47 7.21
CA MET A 164 -16.76 -3.34 8.54
C MET A 164 -17.73 -3.66 9.68
N GLU A 165 -19.02 -3.33 9.54
CA GLU A 165 -20.02 -3.71 10.53
C GLU A 165 -20.20 -5.24 10.62
N LYS A 166 -20.16 -5.94 9.46
CA LYS A 166 -20.34 -7.39 9.40
C LYS A 166 -19.13 -8.17 9.93
N VAL A 167 -17.92 -7.76 9.59
CA VAL A 167 -16.69 -8.50 9.98
C VAL A 167 -15.97 -7.89 11.18
N GLY A 168 -16.40 -6.71 11.66
CA GLY A 168 -15.76 -5.98 12.75
C GLY A 168 -14.60 -5.10 12.28
N LYS A 169 -14.10 -4.25 13.20
CA LYS A 169 -13.05 -3.26 12.89
C LYS A 169 -11.71 -3.89 12.46
N GLU A 170 -11.39 -5.04 13.02
CA GLU A 170 -10.21 -5.85 12.72
C GLU A 170 -10.47 -6.89 11.62
N GLY A 171 -11.69 -6.91 11.08
CA GLY A 171 -12.10 -7.91 10.10
C GLY A 171 -11.46 -7.72 8.74
N VAL A 172 -11.32 -8.82 8.00
CA VAL A 172 -10.71 -8.83 6.68
C VAL A 172 -11.76 -8.47 5.64
N ILE A 173 -11.43 -7.49 4.80
CA ILE A 173 -12.24 -7.08 3.65
C ILE A 173 -11.35 -7.18 2.41
N THR A 174 -11.82 -7.90 1.40
CA THR A 174 -11.16 -8.03 0.09
C THR A 174 -12.02 -7.38 -1.00
N VAL A 175 -11.36 -6.95 -2.07
CA VAL A 175 -12.01 -6.32 -3.21
C VAL A 175 -11.73 -7.18 -4.45
N GLU A 176 -12.79 -7.64 -5.10
CA GLU A 176 -12.70 -8.53 -6.24
C GLU A 176 -13.48 -7.98 -7.43
N GLU A 177 -13.18 -8.49 -8.62
CA GLU A 177 -13.90 -8.15 -9.83
C GLU A 177 -15.14 -9.03 -10.00
N SER A 178 -16.31 -8.41 -10.12
CA SER A 178 -17.56 -9.11 -10.45
C SER A 178 -17.62 -9.44 -11.95
N LYS A 179 -18.30 -10.52 -12.28
CA LYS A 179 -18.67 -10.81 -13.67
C LYS A 179 -19.93 -10.05 -14.13
N GLY A 180 -20.61 -9.42 -13.19
CA GLY A 180 -21.82 -8.63 -13.40
C GLY A 180 -21.55 -7.14 -13.49
N MET A 181 -22.62 -6.37 -13.71
CA MET A 181 -22.57 -4.91 -13.75
C MET A 181 -22.78 -4.26 -12.38
N GLU A 182 -23.29 -5.00 -11.40
CA GLU A 182 -23.62 -4.52 -10.05
C GLU A 182 -22.49 -4.84 -9.07
N THR A 183 -22.25 -3.91 -8.15
CA THR A 183 -21.36 -4.11 -7.01
C THR A 183 -22.12 -4.82 -5.89
N ASN A 184 -21.55 -5.87 -5.32
CA ASN A 184 -22.15 -6.67 -4.28
C ASN A 184 -21.23 -6.80 -3.05
N LEU A 185 -21.84 -6.99 -1.87
CA LEU A 185 -21.13 -7.30 -0.64
C LEU A 185 -21.58 -8.66 -0.11
N SER A 186 -20.66 -9.60 -0.03
CA SER A 186 -20.86 -10.91 0.59
C SER A 186 -19.90 -11.12 1.77
N VAL A 187 -20.26 -12.01 2.69
CA VAL A 187 -19.36 -12.48 3.75
C VAL A 187 -19.22 -13.98 3.60
N VAL A 188 -17.98 -14.43 3.51
CA VAL A 188 -17.62 -15.83 3.26
C VAL A 188 -16.70 -16.36 4.36
N GLU A 189 -16.60 -17.67 4.48
CA GLU A 189 -15.62 -18.32 5.36
C GLU A 189 -14.20 -17.98 4.87
N GLY A 190 -13.32 -17.55 5.77
CA GLY A 190 -11.97 -17.17 5.39
C GLY A 190 -11.15 -16.67 6.56
N MET A 191 -9.86 -16.51 6.34
CA MET A 191 -8.96 -15.93 7.34
C MET A 191 -7.76 -15.25 6.72
N GLN A 192 -7.17 -14.29 7.43
CA GLN A 192 -5.90 -13.68 7.11
C GLN A 192 -4.85 -14.00 8.18
N PHE A 193 -3.61 -14.19 7.75
CA PHE A 193 -2.46 -14.33 8.64
C PHE A 193 -1.25 -13.52 8.18
N ASP A 194 -0.39 -13.14 9.15
CA ASP A 194 0.70 -12.18 8.98
C ASP A 194 1.96 -12.86 8.43
N ARG A 195 1.84 -13.44 7.25
CA ARG A 195 2.95 -13.98 6.45
C ARG A 195 2.57 -13.87 4.99
N GLY A 196 3.47 -13.33 4.20
CA GLY A 196 3.28 -13.18 2.76
C GLY A 196 4.10 -14.18 1.94
N TYR A 197 4.17 -13.92 0.65
CA TYR A 197 4.91 -14.77 -0.29
C TYR A 197 6.40 -14.83 0.04
N ILE A 198 7.01 -15.99 -0.20
CA ILE A 198 8.43 -16.23 0.08
C ILE A 198 9.33 -15.47 -0.90
N SER A 199 8.88 -15.24 -2.13
CA SER A 199 9.68 -14.58 -3.17
C SER A 199 8.84 -13.59 -3.98
N PRO A 200 9.37 -12.38 -4.27
CA PRO A 200 8.70 -11.41 -5.15
C PRO A 200 8.41 -11.94 -6.56
N TYR A 201 9.15 -12.94 -7.03
CA TYR A 201 8.88 -13.60 -8.31
C TYR A 201 7.58 -14.42 -8.33
N MET A 202 6.91 -14.55 -7.19
CA MET A 202 5.62 -15.25 -7.08
C MET A 202 4.42 -14.33 -7.28
N VAL A 203 4.61 -13.02 -7.41
CA VAL A 203 3.53 -12.07 -7.68
C VAL A 203 2.87 -12.34 -9.03
N THR A 204 1.57 -12.10 -9.10
CA THR A 204 0.77 -12.17 -10.32
C THR A 204 0.37 -10.79 -10.81
N ASP A 205 0.27 -9.84 -9.89
CA ASP A 205 0.07 -8.41 -10.14
C ASP A 205 1.34 -7.66 -9.73
N THR A 206 2.12 -7.23 -10.71
CA THR A 206 3.40 -6.53 -10.46
C THR A 206 3.19 -5.09 -10.02
N ASP A 207 2.06 -4.48 -10.35
CA ASP A 207 1.78 -3.09 -10.00
C ASP A 207 1.46 -2.98 -8.50
N LYS A 208 0.74 -3.96 -7.96
CA LYS A 208 0.40 -4.05 -6.53
C LYS A 208 1.39 -4.88 -5.72
N MET A 209 2.31 -5.59 -6.37
CA MET A 209 3.18 -6.58 -5.72
C MET A 209 2.39 -7.64 -4.95
N GLU A 210 1.31 -8.14 -5.55
CA GLU A 210 0.43 -9.16 -4.98
C GLU A 210 0.40 -10.44 -5.81
N ALA A 211 0.19 -11.56 -5.14
CA ALA A 211 -0.07 -12.85 -5.75
C ALA A 211 -1.52 -13.26 -5.50
N VAL A 212 -2.29 -13.45 -6.56
CA VAL A 212 -3.68 -13.92 -6.51
C VAL A 212 -3.76 -15.28 -7.17
N MET A 213 -4.27 -16.27 -6.43
CA MET A 213 -4.45 -17.65 -6.88
C MET A 213 -5.94 -17.98 -6.87
N ASN A 214 -6.46 -18.49 -7.99
CA ASN A 214 -7.88 -18.79 -8.16
C ASN A 214 -8.13 -20.30 -8.14
N ASP A 215 -9.10 -20.73 -7.32
CA ASP A 215 -9.46 -22.13 -7.10
C ASP A 215 -8.21 -23.03 -6.87
N PRO A 216 -7.27 -22.59 -5.98
CA PRO A 216 -6.03 -23.31 -5.76
C PRO A 216 -6.22 -24.56 -4.90
N TYR A 217 -5.33 -25.53 -5.10
CA TYR A 217 -5.03 -26.53 -4.08
C TYR A 217 -4.02 -25.96 -3.08
N ILE A 218 -4.15 -26.33 -1.80
CA ILE A 218 -3.33 -25.76 -0.70
C ILE A 218 -2.62 -26.91 0.02
N LEU A 219 -1.30 -26.98 -0.13
CA LEU A 219 -0.44 -27.87 0.65
C LEU A 219 -0.05 -27.18 1.95
N ILE A 220 -0.32 -27.82 3.09
CA ILE A 220 -0.11 -27.26 4.42
C ILE A 220 0.89 -28.16 5.16
N THR A 221 2.04 -27.61 5.56
CA THR A 221 3.07 -28.38 6.30
C THR A 221 3.80 -27.52 7.32
N ASP A 222 4.22 -28.13 8.41
CA ASP A 222 5.11 -27.53 9.42
C ASP A 222 6.60 -27.67 9.08
N LYS A 223 6.91 -28.31 7.93
CA LYS A 223 8.28 -28.56 7.51
C LYS A 223 8.84 -27.45 6.64
N LYS A 224 10.16 -27.35 6.64
CA LYS A 224 10.92 -26.62 5.64
C LYS A 224 11.10 -27.50 4.40
N ILE A 225 10.87 -26.92 3.20
CA ILE A 225 11.02 -27.59 1.91
C ILE A 225 12.24 -26.99 1.20
N SER A 226 13.32 -27.76 1.05
CA SER A 226 14.55 -27.32 0.36
C SER A 226 14.81 -28.10 -0.93
N SER A 227 14.32 -29.36 -1.02
CA SER A 227 14.41 -30.19 -2.22
C SER A 227 13.07 -30.24 -2.95
N ILE A 228 13.08 -30.06 -4.26
CA ILE A 228 11.86 -30.20 -5.08
C ILE A 228 11.30 -31.60 -5.04
N ASN A 229 12.15 -32.62 -4.84
CA ASN A 229 11.74 -34.03 -4.80
C ASN A 229 10.75 -34.31 -3.68
N ASP A 230 10.77 -33.53 -2.59
CA ASP A 230 9.87 -33.70 -1.45
C ASP A 230 8.40 -33.46 -1.83
N ILE A 231 8.15 -32.57 -2.80
CA ILE A 231 6.80 -32.18 -3.25
C ILE A 231 6.54 -32.51 -4.72
N LEU A 232 7.51 -33.10 -5.44
CA LEU A 232 7.39 -33.38 -6.87
C LEU A 232 6.17 -34.25 -7.21
N PRO A 233 5.85 -35.33 -6.47
CA PRO A 233 4.70 -36.18 -6.80
C PRO A 233 3.36 -35.43 -6.77
N ILE A 234 3.17 -34.56 -5.77
CA ILE A 234 1.94 -33.78 -5.65
C ILE A 234 1.90 -32.63 -6.64
N LEU A 235 3.05 -31.97 -6.89
CA LEU A 235 3.18 -30.90 -7.86
C LEU A 235 2.79 -31.39 -9.28
N GLU A 236 3.30 -32.56 -9.70
CA GLU A 236 2.95 -33.16 -11.00
C GLU A 236 1.46 -33.47 -11.11
N GLN A 237 0.81 -33.92 -10.06
CA GLN A 237 -0.62 -34.21 -10.06
C GLN A 237 -1.43 -32.91 -10.27
N VAL A 238 -1.13 -31.85 -9.51
CA VAL A 238 -1.82 -30.55 -9.61
C VAL A 238 -1.61 -29.92 -10.99
N VAL A 239 -0.38 -29.99 -11.52
CA VAL A 239 -0.05 -29.51 -12.87
C VAL A 239 -0.81 -30.26 -13.95
N LYS A 240 -0.90 -31.60 -13.89
CA LYS A 240 -1.69 -32.41 -14.84
C LYS A 240 -3.18 -32.07 -14.81
N MET A 241 -3.69 -31.60 -13.68
CA MET A 241 -5.07 -31.13 -13.55
C MET A 241 -5.28 -29.68 -14.05
N GLY A 242 -4.21 -28.98 -14.42
CA GLY A 242 -4.25 -27.58 -14.83
C GLY A 242 -4.66 -26.61 -13.73
N LYS A 243 -4.44 -27.00 -12.46
CA LYS A 243 -4.82 -26.22 -11.29
C LYS A 243 -3.64 -25.44 -10.71
N GLU A 244 -3.95 -24.45 -9.88
CA GLU A 244 -2.99 -23.62 -9.17
C GLU A 244 -2.64 -24.27 -7.82
N LEU A 245 -1.39 -24.10 -7.35
CA LEU A 245 -0.93 -24.65 -6.08
C LEU A 245 -0.45 -23.53 -5.14
N VAL A 246 -0.97 -23.52 -3.92
CA VAL A 246 -0.45 -22.75 -2.81
C VAL A 246 0.28 -23.70 -1.84
N VAL A 247 1.49 -23.35 -1.46
CA VAL A 247 2.29 -24.10 -0.49
C VAL A 247 2.46 -23.25 0.77
N ILE A 248 1.89 -23.68 1.89
CA ILE A 248 2.08 -23.06 3.19
C ILE A 248 3.04 -23.97 3.98
N ALA A 249 4.28 -23.51 4.15
CA ALA A 249 5.35 -24.29 4.76
C ALA A 249 6.12 -23.46 5.80
N GLU A 250 6.86 -24.11 6.71
CA GLU A 250 7.76 -23.36 7.61
C GLU A 250 8.68 -22.42 6.82
N ASP A 251 9.30 -22.93 5.78
CA ASP A 251 10.06 -22.19 4.77
C ASP A 251 10.13 -23.00 3.48
N LEU A 252 10.39 -22.31 2.36
CA LEU A 252 10.67 -22.94 1.08
C LEU A 252 11.86 -22.24 0.47
N ASP A 253 13.00 -22.94 0.32
CA ASP A 253 14.26 -22.35 -0.13
C ASP A 253 15.03 -23.25 -1.09
N GLY A 254 16.27 -22.89 -1.36
CA GLY A 254 17.22 -23.67 -2.14
C GLY A 254 16.72 -24.08 -3.52
N GLU A 255 16.90 -25.36 -3.86
CA GLU A 255 16.51 -25.94 -5.13
C GLU A 255 15.00 -25.92 -5.37
N ALA A 256 14.20 -26.16 -4.32
CA ALA A 256 12.75 -26.15 -4.41
C ALA A 256 12.22 -24.78 -4.82
N LEU A 257 12.67 -23.71 -4.18
CA LEU A 257 12.29 -22.34 -4.51
C LEU A 257 12.69 -21.98 -5.95
N ALA A 258 13.94 -22.24 -6.32
CA ALA A 258 14.46 -21.93 -7.64
C ALA A 258 13.67 -22.64 -8.73
N THR A 259 13.36 -23.92 -8.55
CA THR A 259 12.60 -24.73 -9.50
C THR A 259 11.17 -24.20 -9.67
N ILE A 260 10.47 -23.88 -8.58
CA ILE A 260 9.11 -23.33 -8.63
C ILE A 260 9.11 -21.98 -9.35
N VAL A 261 10.01 -21.07 -8.99
CA VAL A 261 10.11 -19.74 -9.59
C VAL A 261 10.39 -19.83 -11.10
N VAL A 262 11.39 -20.63 -11.51
CA VAL A 262 11.73 -20.78 -12.94
C VAL A 262 10.56 -21.30 -13.75
N ASN A 263 9.87 -22.33 -13.26
CA ASN A 263 8.74 -22.92 -14.00
C ASN A 263 7.52 -21.98 -14.03
N LYS A 264 7.27 -21.23 -12.95
CA LYS A 264 6.24 -20.18 -12.93
C LYS A 264 6.55 -19.11 -13.99
N LEU A 265 7.79 -18.59 -14.02
CA LEU A 265 8.21 -17.59 -15.01
C LEU A 265 8.12 -18.10 -16.46
N ARG A 266 8.31 -19.40 -16.68
CA ARG A 266 8.09 -20.05 -17.98
C ARG A 266 6.62 -20.30 -18.31
N GLY A 267 5.71 -20.02 -17.37
CA GLY A 267 4.27 -20.26 -17.55
C GLY A 267 3.87 -21.73 -17.53
N THR A 268 4.76 -22.63 -17.06
CA THR A 268 4.50 -24.07 -17.03
C THR A 268 3.42 -24.42 -16.01
N PHE A 269 3.41 -23.74 -14.86
CA PHE A 269 2.36 -23.83 -13.85
C PHE A 269 2.30 -22.57 -12.98
N LYS A 270 1.19 -22.40 -12.28
CA LYS A 270 1.00 -21.32 -11.33
C LYS A 270 1.15 -21.87 -9.92
N ALA A 271 2.12 -21.32 -9.18
CA ALA A 271 2.33 -21.66 -7.77
C ALA A 271 2.67 -20.44 -6.95
N LEU A 272 2.26 -20.49 -5.69
CA LEU A 272 2.53 -19.52 -4.65
C LEU A 272 3.08 -20.26 -3.42
N ALA A 273 4.20 -19.82 -2.89
CA ALA A 273 4.72 -20.33 -1.62
C ALA A 273 4.69 -19.21 -0.57
N VAL A 274 4.18 -19.54 0.59
CA VAL A 274 3.94 -18.66 1.74
C VAL A 274 4.55 -19.28 3.00
N LYS A 275 5.13 -18.45 3.86
CA LYS A 275 5.61 -18.93 5.16
C LYS A 275 4.44 -19.21 6.10
N ALA A 276 4.53 -20.33 6.82
CA ALA A 276 3.58 -20.67 7.85
C ALA A 276 3.54 -19.62 8.98
N PRO A 277 2.35 -19.23 9.45
CA PRO A 277 2.21 -18.25 10.52
C PRO A 277 2.65 -18.81 11.88
N GLY A 278 3.16 -17.93 12.75
CA GLY A 278 3.56 -18.29 14.11
C GLY A 278 4.86 -19.09 14.21
N PHE A 279 5.16 -19.58 15.42
CA PHE A 279 6.34 -20.37 15.74
C PHE A 279 5.96 -21.47 16.76
N GLY A 280 6.68 -22.61 16.72
CA GLY A 280 6.48 -23.72 17.68
C GLY A 280 5.04 -24.24 17.68
N ASP A 281 4.48 -24.48 18.87
CA ASP A 281 3.12 -25.03 19.02
C ASP A 281 2.02 -24.09 18.49
N ARG A 282 2.26 -22.77 18.49
CA ARG A 282 1.33 -21.82 17.87
C ARG A 282 1.26 -21.98 16.36
N ARG A 283 2.41 -22.25 15.70
CA ARG A 283 2.43 -22.54 14.26
C ARG A 283 1.57 -23.76 13.95
N LYS A 284 1.74 -24.84 14.72
CA LYS A 284 0.95 -26.07 14.55
C LYS A 284 -0.56 -25.78 14.69
N ALA A 285 -0.95 -25.06 15.73
CA ALA A 285 -2.34 -24.72 15.97
C ALA A 285 -2.94 -23.86 14.85
N MET A 286 -2.17 -22.90 14.30
CA MET A 286 -2.61 -22.06 13.18
C MET A 286 -2.67 -22.85 11.86
N LEU A 287 -1.72 -23.76 11.61
CA LEU A 287 -1.78 -24.65 10.44
C LEU A 287 -2.99 -25.59 10.50
N GLU A 288 -3.36 -26.09 11.68
CA GLU A 288 -4.59 -26.86 11.88
C GLU A 288 -5.84 -26.03 11.60
N ASP A 289 -5.87 -24.75 12.03
CA ASP A 289 -6.99 -23.85 11.75
C ASP A 289 -7.15 -23.63 10.24
N ILE A 290 -6.02 -23.42 9.52
CA ILE A 290 -6.00 -23.29 8.06
C ILE A 290 -6.46 -24.59 7.40
N ALA A 291 -6.03 -25.75 7.88
CA ALA A 291 -6.42 -27.05 7.35
C ALA A 291 -7.93 -27.29 7.51
N ILE A 292 -8.50 -26.99 8.69
CA ILE A 292 -9.94 -27.10 8.93
C ILE A 292 -10.72 -26.14 8.05
N LEU A 293 -10.27 -24.88 7.92
CA LEU A 293 -10.91 -23.87 7.07
C LEU A 293 -10.95 -24.28 5.59
N THR A 294 -9.88 -24.93 5.11
CA THR A 294 -9.73 -25.27 3.68
C THR A 294 -10.12 -26.71 3.36
N GLY A 295 -10.46 -27.52 4.37
CA GLY A 295 -10.78 -28.94 4.20
C GLY A 295 -9.58 -29.82 3.90
N GLY A 296 -8.36 -29.34 4.14
CA GLY A 296 -7.12 -30.09 3.96
C GLY A 296 -6.61 -30.72 5.25
N GLN A 297 -5.38 -31.22 5.19
CA GLN A 297 -4.68 -31.82 6.34
C GLN A 297 -3.29 -31.22 6.50
N VAL A 298 -2.84 -31.09 7.75
CA VAL A 298 -1.46 -30.69 8.03
C VAL A 298 -0.53 -31.87 7.82
N ILE A 299 0.44 -31.72 6.95
CA ILE A 299 1.47 -32.73 6.68
C ILE A 299 2.63 -32.50 7.64
N SER A 300 2.75 -33.38 8.64
CA SER A 300 3.77 -33.32 9.69
C SER A 300 4.27 -34.72 10.05
N GLU A 301 5.55 -34.82 10.40
CA GLU A 301 6.12 -36.08 10.89
C GLU A 301 5.52 -36.54 12.23
N GLU A 302 5.09 -35.58 13.05
CA GLU A 302 4.45 -35.89 14.34
C GLU A 302 3.16 -36.68 14.18
N VAL A 303 2.41 -36.42 13.07
CA VAL A 303 1.22 -37.19 12.72
C VAL A 303 1.54 -38.37 11.78
N GLY A 304 2.82 -38.69 11.59
CA GLY A 304 3.28 -39.83 10.79
C GLY A 304 3.15 -39.63 9.29
N ARG A 305 2.96 -38.39 8.79
CA ARG A 305 2.80 -38.08 7.35
C ARG A 305 4.07 -37.47 6.76
N LYS A 306 4.47 -37.96 5.58
CA LYS A 306 5.61 -37.45 4.83
C LYS A 306 5.15 -36.68 3.61
N LEU A 307 5.92 -35.67 3.21
CA LEU A 307 5.63 -34.85 2.03
C LEU A 307 5.60 -35.65 0.71
N ASP A 308 6.45 -36.66 0.60
CA ASP A 308 6.53 -37.54 -0.57
C ASP A 308 5.31 -38.47 -0.75
N SER A 309 4.50 -38.64 0.29
CA SER A 309 3.30 -39.50 0.29
C SER A 309 1.97 -38.71 0.22
N VAL A 310 2.03 -37.39 0.00
CA VAL A 310 0.86 -36.51 -0.08
C VAL A 310 0.04 -36.81 -1.35
N THR A 311 -1.27 -36.85 -1.18
CA THR A 311 -2.23 -37.04 -2.28
C THR A 311 -3.11 -35.78 -2.44
N ILE A 312 -3.86 -35.70 -3.54
CA ILE A 312 -4.78 -34.57 -3.80
C ILE A 312 -5.83 -34.43 -2.68
N GLU A 313 -6.24 -35.55 -2.09
CA GLU A 313 -7.26 -35.58 -1.01
C GLU A 313 -6.75 -34.95 0.30
N ASP A 314 -5.44 -34.85 0.49
CA ASP A 314 -4.82 -34.23 1.66
C ASP A 314 -4.73 -32.71 1.53
N LEU A 315 -4.89 -32.18 0.30
CA LEU A 315 -4.77 -30.75 0.02
C LEU A 315 -6.04 -30.00 0.41
N GLY A 316 -5.86 -28.85 1.05
CA GLY A 316 -6.93 -27.90 1.24
C GLY A 316 -7.34 -27.22 -0.07
N ARG A 317 -8.50 -26.56 -0.06
CA ARG A 317 -9.02 -25.79 -1.17
C ARG A 317 -9.66 -24.49 -0.70
N ALA A 318 -9.61 -23.47 -1.53
CA ALA A 318 -10.33 -22.22 -1.35
C ALA A 318 -10.76 -21.68 -2.70
N ARG A 319 -11.73 -20.76 -2.71
CA ARG A 319 -12.10 -20.05 -3.92
C ARG A 319 -10.96 -19.15 -4.40
N GLN A 320 -10.30 -18.45 -3.46
CA GLN A 320 -9.18 -17.60 -3.80
C GLN A 320 -8.18 -17.49 -2.65
N VAL A 321 -6.91 -17.26 -2.98
CA VAL A 321 -5.86 -16.92 -2.02
C VAL A 321 -5.15 -15.67 -2.52
N HIS A 322 -5.13 -14.62 -1.70
CA HIS A 322 -4.36 -13.39 -1.92
C HIS A 322 -3.13 -13.39 -1.02
N SER A 323 -1.98 -13.03 -1.56
CA SER A 323 -0.77 -12.87 -0.76
C SER A 323 -0.01 -11.62 -1.17
N SER A 324 0.23 -10.75 -0.21
CA SER A 324 1.17 -9.63 -0.30
C SER A 324 2.54 -10.03 0.25
N LYS A 325 3.44 -9.08 0.39
CA LYS A 325 4.74 -9.30 1.05
C LYS A 325 4.59 -9.65 2.54
N GLU A 326 3.54 -9.19 3.19
CA GLU A 326 3.38 -9.25 4.65
C GLU A 326 2.25 -10.17 5.09
N ASN A 327 1.19 -10.30 4.29
CA ASN A 327 -0.04 -10.99 4.68
C ASN A 327 -0.49 -11.98 3.61
N THR A 328 -1.19 -13.02 4.05
CA THR A 328 -1.92 -13.94 3.16
C THR A 328 -3.36 -14.08 3.65
N THR A 329 -4.31 -13.90 2.72
CA THR A 329 -5.75 -14.04 2.95
C THR A 329 -6.29 -15.22 2.18
N ILE A 330 -6.94 -16.14 2.87
CA ILE A 330 -7.70 -17.25 2.30
C ILE A 330 -9.17 -16.81 2.24
N VAL A 331 -9.75 -16.80 1.07
CA VAL A 331 -11.13 -16.36 0.81
C VAL A 331 -11.96 -17.56 0.41
N ASP A 332 -13.09 -17.76 1.10
CA ASP A 332 -14.05 -18.84 0.85
C ASP A 332 -13.37 -20.22 0.87
N GLY A 333 -12.84 -20.58 2.05
CA GLY A 333 -12.25 -21.89 2.29
C GLY A 333 -13.31 -22.98 2.19
N MET A 334 -12.97 -24.09 1.53
CA MET A 334 -13.90 -25.20 1.24
C MET A 334 -13.94 -26.26 2.33
N GLY A 335 -13.62 -25.89 3.58
CA GLY A 335 -13.72 -26.76 4.73
C GLY A 335 -15.17 -27.02 5.17
N ASP A 336 -15.34 -28.06 6.00
CA ASP A 336 -16.64 -28.39 6.60
C ASP A 336 -17.05 -27.34 7.63
N LYS A 337 -18.21 -26.71 7.44
CA LYS A 337 -18.72 -25.64 8.32
C LYS A 337 -18.94 -26.09 9.76
N ASP A 338 -19.31 -27.35 9.97
CA ASP A 338 -19.52 -27.89 11.33
C ASP A 338 -18.18 -28.17 12.01
N ALA A 339 -17.14 -28.60 11.26
CA ALA A 339 -15.78 -28.70 11.76
C ALA A 339 -15.21 -27.33 12.16
N ILE A 340 -15.44 -26.29 11.34
CA ILE A 340 -15.04 -24.90 11.65
C ILE A 340 -15.70 -24.42 12.94
N LYS A 341 -17.03 -24.62 13.08
CA LYS A 341 -17.76 -24.27 14.31
C LYS A 341 -17.25 -25.02 15.54
N ALA A 342 -17.01 -26.32 15.41
CA ALA A 342 -16.45 -27.12 16.50
C ALA A 342 -15.06 -26.59 16.92
N ARG A 343 -14.24 -26.18 15.96
CA ARG A 343 -12.93 -25.58 16.23
C ARG A 343 -13.04 -24.25 16.96
N VAL A 344 -13.97 -23.39 16.55
CA VAL A 344 -14.27 -22.11 17.21
C VAL A 344 -14.69 -22.34 18.67
N GLU A 345 -15.59 -23.28 18.94
CA GLU A 345 -16.03 -23.59 20.30
C GLU A 345 -14.89 -24.18 21.15
N MET A 346 -14.00 -24.98 20.56
CA MET A 346 -12.83 -25.47 21.26
C MET A 346 -11.88 -24.32 21.67
N ILE A 347 -11.64 -23.35 20.79
CA ILE A 347 -10.80 -22.17 21.09
C ILE A 347 -11.46 -21.33 22.19
N LYS A 348 -12.77 -21.11 22.15
CA LYS A 348 -13.52 -20.41 23.22
C LYS A 348 -13.34 -21.09 24.58
N LYS A 349 -13.39 -22.41 24.62
CA LYS A 349 -13.15 -23.18 25.83
C LYS A 349 -11.72 -22.99 26.33
N GLN A 350 -10.71 -23.03 25.44
CA GLN A 350 -9.31 -22.77 25.80
C GLN A 350 -9.12 -21.37 26.39
N ILE A 351 -9.82 -20.35 25.85
CA ILE A 351 -9.82 -18.98 26.41
C ILE A 351 -10.39 -18.94 27.82
N ALA A 352 -11.44 -19.70 28.08
CA ALA A 352 -12.06 -19.77 29.42
C ALA A 352 -11.17 -20.52 30.44
N ASP A 353 -10.46 -21.54 30.00
CA ASP A 353 -9.66 -22.41 30.86
C ASP A 353 -8.24 -21.86 31.14
N THR A 354 -7.72 -20.93 30.28
CA THR A 354 -6.36 -20.38 30.45
C THR A 354 -6.30 -19.33 31.56
N THR A 355 -5.22 -19.38 32.35
CA THR A 355 -4.92 -18.42 33.43
C THR A 355 -3.85 -17.39 33.00
N SER A 356 -3.24 -17.56 31.85
CA SER A 356 -2.22 -16.68 31.29
C SER A 356 -2.85 -15.59 30.44
N ASP A 357 -2.72 -14.34 30.83
CA ASP A 357 -3.25 -13.19 30.07
C ASP A 357 -2.68 -13.13 28.65
N PHE A 358 -1.39 -13.46 28.49
CA PHE A 358 -0.74 -13.51 27.18
C PHE A 358 -1.29 -14.62 26.28
N ASP A 359 -1.51 -15.83 26.84
CA ASP A 359 -2.10 -16.91 26.04
C ASP A 359 -3.56 -16.64 25.73
N LYS A 360 -4.28 -16.00 26.65
CA LYS A 360 -5.65 -15.54 26.43
C LYS A 360 -5.75 -14.57 25.28
N GLU A 361 -4.88 -13.55 25.24
CA GLU A 361 -4.81 -12.59 24.13
C GLU A 361 -4.56 -13.30 22.79
N LYS A 362 -3.61 -14.23 22.74
CA LYS A 362 -3.28 -14.96 21.51
C LYS A 362 -4.36 -15.94 21.07
N LEU A 363 -5.10 -16.54 21.98
CA LEU A 363 -6.27 -17.35 21.67
C LEU A 363 -7.43 -16.50 21.17
N GLN A 364 -7.62 -15.29 21.73
CA GLN A 364 -8.62 -14.32 21.25
C GLN A 364 -8.32 -13.84 19.83
N GLU A 365 -7.05 -13.50 19.54
CA GLU A 365 -6.60 -13.16 18.18
C GLU A 365 -6.89 -14.30 17.19
N ARG A 366 -6.57 -15.52 17.55
CA ARG A 366 -6.82 -16.70 16.73
C ARG A 366 -8.31 -16.97 16.51
N LEU A 367 -9.11 -16.80 17.57
CA LEU A 367 -10.58 -16.88 17.50
C LEU A 367 -11.14 -15.85 16.52
N ALA A 368 -10.72 -14.59 16.63
CA ALA A 368 -11.16 -13.52 15.75
C ALA A 368 -10.84 -13.81 14.27
N LYS A 369 -9.62 -14.32 13.99
CA LYS A 369 -9.20 -14.68 12.62
C LYS A 369 -10.04 -15.82 12.03
N LEU A 370 -10.46 -16.81 12.82
CA LEU A 370 -11.20 -17.97 12.34
C LEU A 370 -12.73 -17.72 12.28
N SER A 371 -13.28 -16.93 13.21
CA SER A 371 -14.73 -16.70 13.34
C SER A 371 -15.24 -15.48 12.61
N GLY A 372 -14.36 -14.53 12.26
CA GLY A 372 -14.72 -13.25 11.63
C GLY A 372 -15.15 -13.38 10.17
N GLY A 373 -14.69 -14.41 9.47
CA GLY A 373 -14.87 -14.53 8.02
C GLY A 373 -14.13 -13.45 7.25
N VAL A 374 -14.41 -13.37 5.96
CA VAL A 374 -13.89 -12.34 5.03
C VAL A 374 -15.07 -11.68 4.33
N ALA A 375 -15.16 -10.35 4.45
CA ALA A 375 -16.10 -9.59 3.62
C ALA A 375 -15.49 -9.42 2.22
N VAL A 376 -16.25 -9.73 1.19
CA VAL A 376 -15.84 -9.61 -0.21
C VAL A 376 -16.71 -8.54 -0.86
N ILE A 377 -16.08 -7.46 -1.34
CA ILE A 377 -16.73 -6.44 -2.16
C ILE A 377 -16.42 -6.79 -3.62
N GLU A 378 -17.43 -7.29 -4.32
CA GLU A 378 -17.33 -7.65 -5.73
C GLU A 378 -17.74 -6.45 -6.58
N ILE A 379 -16.79 -5.85 -7.30
CA ILE A 379 -16.97 -4.63 -8.07
C ILE A 379 -17.53 -4.96 -9.46
N GLY A 380 -18.72 -4.42 -9.77
CA GLY A 380 -19.33 -4.49 -11.09
C GLY A 380 -19.18 -3.19 -11.87
N ALA A 381 -18.97 -3.30 -13.19
CA ALA A 381 -18.96 -2.16 -14.10
C ALA A 381 -19.26 -2.59 -15.55
N ALA A 382 -19.61 -1.60 -16.40
CA ALA A 382 -19.93 -1.86 -17.80
C ALA A 382 -18.68 -2.13 -18.67
N THR A 383 -17.52 -1.61 -18.27
CA THR A 383 -16.25 -1.76 -19.01
C THR A 383 -15.12 -2.15 -18.07
N GLU A 384 -14.10 -2.80 -18.59
CA GLU A 384 -12.90 -3.19 -17.83
C GLU A 384 -12.15 -1.97 -17.27
N VAL A 385 -12.11 -0.87 -18.01
CA VAL A 385 -11.46 0.38 -17.56
C VAL A 385 -12.21 0.98 -16.37
N GLU A 386 -13.55 1.04 -16.43
CA GLU A 386 -14.38 1.51 -15.32
C GLU A 386 -14.26 0.61 -14.10
N MET A 387 -14.22 -0.71 -14.31
CA MET A 387 -14.09 -1.70 -13.23
C MET A 387 -12.76 -1.51 -12.48
N LYS A 388 -11.66 -1.34 -13.20
CA LYS A 388 -10.34 -1.07 -12.61
C LYS A 388 -10.32 0.24 -11.83
N ASP A 389 -10.88 1.32 -12.39
CA ASP A 389 -10.98 2.60 -11.68
C ASP A 389 -11.79 2.49 -10.39
N LYS A 390 -12.98 1.87 -10.44
CA LYS A 390 -13.79 1.61 -9.24
C LYS A 390 -13.05 0.76 -8.22
N LYS A 391 -12.36 -0.28 -8.65
CA LYS A 391 -11.59 -1.17 -7.77
C LYS A 391 -10.50 -0.39 -7.02
N TYR A 392 -9.71 0.43 -7.71
CA TYR A 392 -8.69 1.26 -7.06
C TYR A 392 -9.32 2.22 -6.03
N ARG A 393 -10.42 2.89 -6.37
CA ARG A 393 -11.13 3.78 -5.43
C ARG A 393 -11.67 3.05 -4.19
N VAL A 394 -12.17 1.83 -4.34
CA VAL A 394 -12.62 1.02 -3.19
C VAL A 394 -11.43 0.58 -2.33
N GLU A 395 -10.31 0.20 -2.92
CA GLU A 395 -9.10 -0.17 -2.20
C GLU A 395 -8.53 1.01 -1.40
N ASP A 396 -8.44 2.20 -2.02
CA ASP A 396 -7.99 3.43 -1.36
C ASP A 396 -8.92 3.80 -0.19
N ALA A 397 -10.23 3.76 -0.43
CA ALA A 397 -11.22 4.04 0.60
C ALA A 397 -11.19 3.04 1.76
N LEU A 398 -10.92 1.76 1.48
CA LEU A 398 -10.74 0.74 2.51
C LEU A 398 -9.49 1.00 3.36
N ASN A 399 -8.39 1.36 2.71
CA ASN A 399 -7.14 1.68 3.41
C ASN A 399 -7.26 2.98 4.23
N ALA A 400 -7.87 4.02 3.67
CA ALA A 400 -8.17 5.26 4.39
C ALA A 400 -9.07 4.99 5.62
N THR A 401 -10.07 4.13 5.48
CA THR A 401 -10.96 3.76 6.57
C THR A 401 -10.23 3.01 7.68
N ARG A 402 -9.36 2.06 7.34
CA ARG A 402 -8.50 1.36 8.32
C ARG A 402 -7.59 2.35 9.03
N ALA A 403 -6.95 3.26 8.30
CA ALA A 403 -6.10 4.31 8.87
C ALA A 403 -6.88 5.24 9.83
N ALA A 404 -8.14 5.54 9.51
CA ALA A 404 -9.03 6.35 10.37
C ALA A 404 -9.44 5.59 11.65
N VAL A 405 -9.72 4.30 11.54
CA VAL A 405 -10.03 3.47 12.73
C VAL A 405 -8.83 3.35 13.65
N GLU A 406 -7.61 3.30 13.09
CA GLU A 406 -6.35 3.14 13.83
C GLU A 406 -5.93 4.41 14.57
N GLU A 407 -5.93 5.58 13.92
CA GLU A 407 -5.41 6.84 14.50
C GLU A 407 -6.44 7.98 14.58
N GLY A 408 -7.68 7.72 14.21
CA GLY A 408 -8.73 8.75 14.21
C GLY A 408 -8.77 9.58 12.93
N ILE A 409 -9.64 10.58 12.95
CA ILE A 409 -9.89 11.52 11.85
C ILE A 409 -9.59 12.96 12.27
N VAL A 410 -9.29 13.79 11.28
CA VAL A 410 -9.08 15.22 11.39
C VAL A 410 -9.93 15.96 10.35
N ALA A 411 -10.02 17.29 10.44
CA ALA A 411 -10.68 18.11 9.41
C ALA A 411 -9.98 17.91 8.04
N GLY A 412 -10.76 17.51 7.04
CA GLY A 412 -10.24 17.15 5.72
C GLY A 412 -9.97 18.35 4.81
N GLY A 413 -9.70 18.05 3.55
CA GLY A 413 -9.45 19.06 2.52
C GLY A 413 -8.23 19.95 2.78
N GLY A 414 -7.25 19.47 3.55
CA GLY A 414 -6.07 20.23 3.94
C GLY A 414 -6.29 21.24 5.07
N THR A 415 -7.52 21.36 5.59
CA THR A 415 -7.90 22.33 6.65
C THR A 415 -7.05 22.13 7.90
N THR A 416 -6.85 20.89 8.35
CA THR A 416 -6.02 20.58 9.52
C THR A 416 -4.63 21.15 9.41
N PHE A 417 -3.99 21.17 8.23
CA PHE A 417 -2.67 21.78 8.06
C PHE A 417 -2.69 23.29 8.33
N ILE A 418 -3.80 23.97 8.03
CA ILE A 418 -3.98 25.39 8.34
C ILE A 418 -4.22 25.58 9.82
N ASP A 419 -5.07 24.76 10.44
CA ASP A 419 -5.43 24.84 11.85
C ASP A 419 -4.23 24.68 12.81
N ILE A 420 -3.28 23.83 12.43
CA ILE A 420 -2.10 23.53 13.24
C ILE A 420 -0.91 24.49 13.00
N LEU A 421 -1.01 25.43 12.03
CA LEU A 421 0.04 26.44 11.77
C LEU A 421 0.53 27.18 13.01
N PRO A 422 -0.35 27.60 13.97
CA PRO A 422 0.08 28.29 15.19
C PRO A 422 1.00 27.47 16.09
N ALA A 423 1.02 26.14 15.98
CA ALA A 423 1.94 25.30 16.74
C ALA A 423 3.41 25.60 16.42
N LEU A 424 3.70 26.03 15.18
CA LEU A 424 5.04 26.41 14.76
C LEU A 424 5.52 27.73 15.41
N ASP A 425 4.62 28.57 15.93
CA ASP A 425 4.98 29.82 16.63
C ASP A 425 5.58 29.53 18.00
N LYS A 426 5.35 28.34 18.55
CA LYS A 426 5.93 27.88 19.83
C LYS A 426 7.40 27.47 19.69
N LEU A 427 7.91 27.30 18.46
CA LEU A 427 9.30 26.92 18.22
C LEU A 427 10.22 28.12 18.23
N GLU A 428 11.03 28.22 19.30
CA GLU A 428 12.09 29.22 19.39
C GLU A 428 13.25 28.83 18.50
N ALA A 429 13.48 29.56 17.42
CA ALA A 429 14.54 29.31 16.45
C ALA A 429 15.01 30.61 15.78
N GLU A 430 16.29 30.65 15.39
CA GLU A 430 16.91 31.78 14.72
C GLU A 430 17.63 31.32 13.45
N GLY A 431 17.96 32.26 12.56
CA GLY A 431 18.76 32.03 11.34
C GLY A 431 18.13 30.98 10.43
N ASP A 432 18.98 30.09 9.90
CA ASP A 432 18.56 29.08 8.91
C ASP A 432 17.66 27.99 9.52
N VAL A 433 17.71 27.74 10.85
CA VAL A 433 16.72 26.86 11.50
C VAL A 433 15.32 27.43 11.38
N LYS A 434 15.14 28.73 11.67
CA LYS A 434 13.87 29.43 11.50
C LYS A 434 13.41 29.43 10.05
N THR A 435 14.34 29.60 9.12
CA THR A 435 14.05 29.50 7.68
C THR A 435 13.54 28.10 7.31
N GLY A 436 14.13 27.03 7.85
CA GLY A 436 13.65 25.67 7.68
C GLY A 436 12.21 25.46 8.21
N ILE A 437 11.89 26.02 9.37
CA ILE A 437 10.50 26.01 9.91
C ILE A 437 9.54 26.75 8.97
N ASN A 438 9.95 27.89 8.42
CA ASN A 438 9.14 28.69 7.52
C ASN A 438 8.90 28.00 6.16
N ILE A 439 9.85 27.18 5.69
CA ILE A 439 9.65 26.34 4.50
C ILE A 439 8.47 25.41 4.72
N VAL A 440 8.42 24.69 5.85
CA VAL A 440 7.31 23.80 6.19
C VAL A 440 6.01 24.59 6.34
N ARG A 441 6.04 25.74 7.05
CA ARG A 441 4.89 26.62 7.23
C ARG A 441 4.22 27.01 5.91
N ARG A 442 5.01 27.30 4.88
CA ARG A 442 4.48 27.65 3.54
C ARG A 442 3.98 26.42 2.79
N ALA A 443 4.72 25.33 2.86
CA ALA A 443 4.39 24.12 2.13
C ALA A 443 3.06 23.49 2.57
N ILE A 444 2.73 23.53 3.86
CA ILE A 444 1.48 22.93 4.37
C ILE A 444 0.21 23.72 4.00
N GLU A 445 0.33 24.89 3.38
CA GLU A 445 -0.82 25.62 2.78
C GLU A 445 -1.20 25.06 1.40
N GLU A 446 -0.28 24.35 0.72
CA GLU A 446 -0.46 23.91 -0.66
C GLU A 446 -1.61 22.93 -0.87
N PRO A 447 -1.95 21.99 0.03
CA PRO A 447 -3.11 21.12 -0.17
C PRO A 447 -4.42 21.92 -0.35
N VAL A 448 -4.73 22.88 0.52
CA VAL A 448 -5.91 23.76 0.38
C VAL A 448 -5.82 24.56 -0.92
N ARG A 449 -4.64 25.14 -1.19
CA ARG A 449 -4.39 25.94 -2.39
C ARG A 449 -4.65 25.14 -3.67
N GLN A 450 -4.13 23.93 -3.74
CA GLN A 450 -4.26 23.07 -4.91
C GLN A 450 -5.70 22.58 -5.12
N ILE A 451 -6.41 22.21 -4.06
CA ILE A 451 -7.83 21.84 -4.12
C ILE A 451 -8.65 23.00 -4.70
N ALA A 452 -8.42 24.23 -4.24
CA ALA A 452 -9.09 25.41 -4.76
C ALA A 452 -8.73 25.71 -6.23
N ASN A 453 -7.45 25.58 -6.60
CA ASN A 453 -6.99 25.73 -7.99
C ASN A 453 -7.66 24.70 -8.92
N ASN A 454 -7.74 23.43 -8.50
CA ASN A 454 -8.41 22.38 -9.26
C ASN A 454 -9.92 22.62 -9.38
N ALA A 455 -10.52 23.37 -8.43
CA ALA A 455 -11.90 23.83 -8.48
C ALA A 455 -12.10 25.09 -9.36
N GLY A 456 -11.02 25.68 -9.90
CA GLY A 456 -11.07 26.86 -10.76
C GLY A 456 -11.07 28.20 -10.01
N LEU A 457 -10.70 28.18 -8.72
CA LEU A 457 -10.58 29.39 -7.89
C LEU A 457 -9.12 29.79 -7.71
N GLU A 458 -8.90 31.05 -7.27
CA GLU A 458 -7.58 31.51 -6.85
C GLU A 458 -7.24 30.94 -5.46
N GLY A 459 -6.38 29.92 -5.40
CA GLY A 459 -6.07 29.18 -4.18
C GLY A 459 -5.51 30.04 -3.07
N SER A 460 -4.79 31.13 -3.39
CA SER A 460 -4.24 32.06 -2.38
C SER A 460 -5.33 32.80 -1.61
N VAL A 461 -6.42 33.12 -2.28
CA VAL A 461 -7.59 33.75 -1.66
C VAL A 461 -8.29 32.78 -0.72
N VAL A 462 -8.51 31.54 -1.21
CA VAL A 462 -9.16 30.50 -0.38
C VAL A 462 -8.35 30.19 0.88
N VAL A 463 -7.03 30.03 0.78
CA VAL A 463 -6.15 29.85 1.95
C VAL A 463 -6.27 31.01 2.93
N ALA A 464 -6.32 32.26 2.43
CA ALA A 464 -6.46 33.43 3.30
C ALA A 464 -7.82 33.45 4.03
N GLU A 465 -8.90 33.04 3.38
CA GLU A 465 -10.23 32.95 4.01
C GLU A 465 -10.30 31.81 5.03
N VAL A 466 -9.75 30.61 4.72
CA VAL A 466 -9.68 29.48 5.68
C VAL A 466 -8.91 29.89 6.94
N LYS A 467 -7.79 30.61 6.80
CA LYS A 467 -7.03 31.13 7.97
C LYS A 467 -7.83 32.06 8.87
N LYS A 468 -8.82 32.77 8.33
CA LYS A 468 -9.69 33.70 9.08
C LYS A 468 -10.93 33.03 9.65
N ALA A 469 -11.38 31.94 9.06
CA ALA A 469 -12.65 31.30 9.38
C ALA A 469 -12.69 30.59 10.75
N GLY A 470 -11.52 30.32 11.34
CA GLY A 470 -11.41 29.63 12.63
C GLY A 470 -11.20 28.13 12.49
N VAL A 471 -10.83 27.51 13.61
CA VAL A 471 -10.45 26.09 13.68
C VAL A 471 -11.58 25.19 13.20
N GLY A 472 -11.25 24.23 12.34
CA GLY A 472 -12.18 23.24 11.78
C GLY A 472 -13.03 23.74 10.62
N VAL A 473 -12.98 25.04 10.27
CA VAL A 473 -13.71 25.58 9.11
C VAL A 473 -12.80 25.62 7.90
N GLY A 474 -13.18 24.87 6.86
CA GLY A 474 -12.44 24.75 5.61
C GLY A 474 -13.29 25.03 4.39
N TYR A 475 -12.67 24.92 3.22
CA TYR A 475 -13.32 25.14 1.94
C TYR A 475 -13.84 23.80 1.38
N ASP A 476 -15.16 23.69 1.24
CA ASP A 476 -15.84 22.59 0.53
C ASP A 476 -15.82 22.88 -0.97
N ALA A 477 -14.86 22.28 -1.67
CA ALA A 477 -14.69 22.48 -3.10
C ALA A 477 -15.77 21.81 -3.96
N ALA A 478 -16.54 20.87 -3.43
CA ALA A 478 -17.66 20.27 -4.14
C ALA A 478 -18.82 21.27 -4.27
N ASN A 479 -19.16 21.96 -3.19
CA ASN A 479 -20.32 22.87 -3.07
C ASN A 479 -19.95 24.36 -3.11
N ASP A 480 -18.67 24.71 -3.24
CA ASP A 480 -18.15 26.08 -3.32
C ASP A 480 -18.57 26.95 -2.12
N ASN A 481 -18.35 26.44 -0.90
CA ASN A 481 -18.66 27.15 0.34
C ASN A 481 -17.67 26.85 1.46
N TYR A 482 -17.77 27.59 2.57
CA TYR A 482 -16.95 27.36 3.77
C TYR A 482 -17.80 26.72 4.86
N VAL A 483 -17.37 25.58 5.38
CA VAL A 483 -18.13 24.77 6.34
C VAL A 483 -17.24 24.24 7.47
N ASN A 484 -17.85 23.83 8.59
CA ASN A 484 -17.16 23.00 9.55
C ASN A 484 -16.93 21.62 8.91
N MET A 485 -15.67 21.29 8.61
CA MET A 485 -15.31 20.13 7.80
C MET A 485 -15.75 18.82 8.44
N ILE A 486 -15.58 18.68 9.76
CA ILE A 486 -15.97 17.45 10.47
C ILE A 486 -17.49 17.28 10.48
N GLU A 487 -18.25 18.36 10.75
CA GLU A 487 -19.72 18.31 10.75
C GLU A 487 -20.30 18.07 9.36
N ALA A 488 -19.63 18.58 8.33
CA ALA A 488 -19.97 18.32 6.93
C ALA A 488 -19.58 16.92 6.44
N GLY A 489 -18.85 16.14 7.26
CA GLY A 489 -18.35 14.82 6.90
C GLY A 489 -17.12 14.84 6.00
N ILE A 490 -16.49 16.00 5.80
CA ILE A 490 -15.27 16.16 5.02
C ILE A 490 -14.08 15.95 5.95
N VAL A 491 -13.60 14.71 6.02
CA VAL A 491 -12.61 14.26 7.01
C VAL A 491 -11.47 13.51 6.34
N ASP A 492 -10.26 13.65 6.90
CA ASP A 492 -9.09 12.90 6.48
C ASP A 492 -8.61 12.00 7.65
N PRO A 493 -8.09 10.79 7.39
CA PRO A 493 -7.45 10.00 8.43
C PRO A 493 -6.19 10.69 8.98
N ALA A 494 -6.05 10.77 10.30
CA ALA A 494 -4.89 11.39 10.92
C ALA A 494 -3.57 10.70 10.51
N LYS A 495 -3.59 9.38 10.39
CA LYS A 495 -2.45 8.58 9.92
C LYS A 495 -2.02 8.96 8.50
N VAL A 496 -2.97 9.17 7.59
CA VAL A 496 -2.71 9.61 6.20
C VAL A 496 -2.07 11.00 6.21
N THR A 497 -2.71 11.96 6.90
CA THR A 497 -2.25 13.36 6.98
C THR A 497 -0.84 13.49 7.52
N ARG A 498 -0.53 12.80 8.65
CA ARG A 498 0.82 12.86 9.25
C ARG A 498 1.87 12.13 8.41
N SER A 499 1.53 10.97 7.81
CA SER A 499 2.47 10.19 7.00
C SER A 499 2.85 10.93 5.73
N ALA A 500 1.88 11.57 5.07
CA ALA A 500 2.14 12.44 3.92
C ALA A 500 3.14 13.56 4.26
N LEU A 501 2.94 14.25 5.39
CA LEU A 501 3.85 15.30 5.85
C LEU A 501 5.25 14.77 6.18
N GLN A 502 5.36 13.66 6.89
CA GLN A 502 6.64 13.06 7.29
C GLN A 502 7.45 12.59 6.08
N ASN A 503 6.82 11.87 5.15
CA ASN A 503 7.49 11.34 3.97
C ASN A 503 7.91 12.45 3.01
N ALA A 504 7.06 13.46 2.81
CA ALA A 504 7.38 14.63 2.02
C ALA A 504 8.61 15.38 2.58
N ALA A 505 8.63 15.64 3.87
CA ALA A 505 9.73 16.35 4.53
C ALA A 505 11.04 15.56 4.52
N SER A 506 10.98 14.25 4.69
CA SER A 506 12.15 13.37 4.63
C SER A 506 12.87 13.49 3.29
N ILE A 507 12.15 13.34 2.20
CA ILE A 507 12.73 13.43 0.85
C ILE A 507 13.12 14.87 0.50
N ALA A 508 12.30 15.87 0.88
CA ALA A 508 12.65 17.27 0.68
C ALA A 508 13.98 17.63 1.35
N ALA A 509 14.18 17.20 2.60
CA ALA A 509 15.43 17.42 3.34
C ALA A 509 16.63 16.75 2.64
N MET A 510 16.45 15.56 2.06
CA MET A 510 17.51 14.87 1.31
C MET A 510 17.85 15.60 0.01
N VAL A 511 16.84 16.02 -0.75
CA VAL A 511 17.03 16.78 -1.99
C VAL A 511 17.77 18.10 -1.72
N LEU A 512 17.37 18.84 -0.69
CA LEU A 512 18.00 20.12 -0.33
C LEU A 512 19.45 19.98 0.11
N THR A 513 19.83 18.86 0.71
CA THR A 513 21.22 18.58 1.13
C THR A 513 22.07 17.93 0.06
N THR A 514 21.51 17.67 -1.13
CA THR A 514 22.25 17.09 -2.27
C THR A 514 23.02 18.17 -3.02
N GLU A 515 24.30 17.89 -3.31
CA GLU A 515 25.22 18.80 -4.00
C GLU A 515 25.73 18.23 -5.32
N THR A 516 25.69 16.90 -5.47
CA THR A 516 26.27 16.22 -6.65
C THR A 516 25.35 15.10 -7.11
N LEU A 517 25.15 15.01 -8.43
CA LEU A 517 24.46 13.89 -9.08
C LEU A 517 25.42 13.09 -9.94
N VAL A 518 25.31 11.77 -9.88
CA VAL A 518 26.16 10.84 -10.63
C VAL A 518 25.29 9.88 -11.42
N ALA A 519 25.30 9.97 -12.75
CA ALA A 519 24.55 9.10 -13.64
C ALA A 519 25.47 8.27 -14.55
N ASP A 520 24.96 7.19 -15.11
CA ASP A 520 25.66 6.48 -16.18
C ASP A 520 25.63 7.30 -17.47
N LYS A 521 26.78 7.35 -18.17
CA LYS A 521 26.82 7.98 -19.49
C LYS A 521 26.04 7.11 -20.48
N PRO A 522 25.07 7.66 -21.23
CA PRO A 522 24.39 6.90 -22.26
C PRO A 522 25.38 6.25 -23.21
N ALA A 523 25.09 5.01 -23.62
CA ALA A 523 25.88 4.38 -24.65
C ALA A 523 25.76 5.20 -25.95
N PRO A 524 26.87 5.42 -26.72
CA PRO A 524 26.75 6.11 -27.98
C PRO A 524 25.76 5.37 -28.89
N GLU A 525 24.84 6.11 -29.51
CA GLU A 525 23.92 5.57 -30.50
C GLU A 525 24.73 4.85 -31.59
N GLY A 526 24.55 3.53 -31.75
CA GLY A 526 25.20 2.70 -32.75
C GLY A 526 26.21 1.67 -32.21
N ALA A 527 26.44 1.57 -30.91
CA ALA A 527 27.20 0.46 -30.35
C ALA A 527 26.33 -0.81 -30.33
N ALA A 528 26.41 -1.63 -31.38
CA ALA A 528 25.78 -2.95 -31.34
C ALA A 528 26.28 -3.73 -30.10
N PRO A 529 25.42 -4.50 -29.42
CA PRO A 529 25.85 -5.31 -28.29
C PRO A 529 26.99 -6.22 -28.75
N ALA A 530 28.14 -6.16 -28.04
CA ALA A 530 29.29 -7.03 -28.33
C ALA A 530 28.79 -8.49 -28.29
N ALA A 531 28.87 -9.15 -29.44
CA ALA A 531 28.55 -10.56 -29.52
C ALA A 531 29.44 -11.32 -28.50
N PRO A 532 28.87 -12.28 -27.76
CA PRO A 532 29.67 -13.08 -26.84
C PRO A 532 30.79 -13.75 -27.61
N ALA A 533 32.02 -13.53 -27.16
CA ALA A 533 33.21 -14.14 -27.75
C ALA A 533 33.00 -15.66 -27.77
N MET A 534 32.82 -16.23 -28.96
CA MET A 534 32.91 -17.67 -29.17
C MET A 534 34.29 -18.12 -28.79
N GLY A 535 34.44 -18.75 -27.62
CA GLY A 535 35.64 -19.43 -27.22
C GLY A 535 36.01 -20.47 -28.28
N GLY A 536 37.12 -20.25 -28.99
CA GLY A 536 37.64 -21.21 -29.95
C GLY A 536 37.91 -22.55 -29.29
N MET A 537 37.36 -23.61 -29.82
CA MET A 537 37.76 -24.99 -29.53
C MET A 537 39.22 -25.17 -29.91
N PRO A 538 40.10 -25.72 -29.02
CA PRO A 538 41.41 -26.21 -29.45
C PRO A 538 41.19 -27.48 -30.31
N GLY A 539 41.73 -27.44 -31.51
CA GLY A 539 41.71 -28.59 -32.44
C GLY A 539 42.40 -29.81 -31.86
N MET A 540 41.75 -30.96 -32.01
CA MET A 540 42.37 -32.25 -31.89
C MET A 540 43.14 -32.54 -33.19
N MET A 541 44.45 -32.78 -33.07
CA MET A 541 45.18 -33.73 -33.88
C MET A 541 45.52 -34.94 -33.04
#